data_96b9be82bc0bf5f24ab3089f6c9a6f86
#
_entry.id   96b9be82bc0bf5f24ab3089f6c9a6f86
#
_cell.length_a   1.000
_cell.length_b   1.000
_cell.length_c   1.000
_cell.angle_alpha   90.00
_cell.angle_beta   90.00
_cell.angle_gamma   90.00
#
_symmetry.space_group_name_H-M   'P 1'
#
loop_
_entity.id
_entity.type
_entity.pdbx_description
1 polymer ?
#
loop_
_entity_poly.entity_id
_entity_poly.type
_entity_poly.pdbx_seq_one_letter_code
_entity_poly.pdbx_strand_id
1 'polypeptide(L)'
;MYHEISDGIYITLETTDEAGSFPAYHSHNVYEIYILTSGRRDMYVGTGIYAARAGDAVLIPPHMPHRSCGKTPYSGICVEFSDGYLEGLTASERDEVRAGFKKRVVPIDTAALGDPAGGKRAYLLTLAGLISAGCDTADERRTESDLSPIGNYIQEHYRELRGLDAIAYRFGISKSYLCRVFKKQTGITVIEYMNRLRVQHAVKLLQETELSVNEIAAASGFDSVIYFNRVFKRVRGVTPKEERKKSRENWSFAAAENVCSI
;
A
#
# COMPACT_ATOMS: atom_id res chain seq x y z
N MET A 1 8.49 -17.59 -10.67
CA MET A 1 7.79 -18.86 -10.34
C MET A 1 6.98 -18.53 -9.09
N TYR A 2 5.65 -18.43 -9.22
CA TYR A 2 4.77 -18.08 -8.10
C TYR A 2 4.61 -19.32 -7.21
N HIS A 3 5.00 -19.23 -5.96
CA HIS A 3 4.60 -20.19 -4.95
C HIS A 3 3.36 -19.65 -4.25
N GLU A 4 2.21 -20.16 -4.65
CA GLU A 4 0.95 -19.92 -3.95
C GLU A 4 1.03 -20.61 -2.58
N ILE A 5 1.02 -19.78 -1.54
CA ILE A 5 1.06 -20.25 -0.17
C ILE A 5 -0.33 -20.00 0.44
N SER A 6 -0.96 -21.05 0.94
CA SER A 6 -2.38 -21.21 1.24
C SER A 6 -3.05 -20.26 2.23
N ASP A 7 -2.34 -19.29 2.84
CA ASP A 7 -2.86 -18.51 3.99
C ASP A 7 -2.84 -17.00 3.80
N GLY A 8 -3.02 -16.50 2.57
CA GLY A 8 -3.15 -15.06 2.29
C GLY A 8 -1.85 -14.25 2.35
N ILE A 9 -0.69 -14.93 2.36
CA ILE A 9 0.63 -14.34 2.17
C ILE A 9 1.33 -15.02 0.98
N TYR A 10 1.95 -14.22 0.11
CA TYR A 10 2.71 -14.66 -1.05
C TYR A 10 4.14 -14.17 -0.92
N ILE A 11 5.11 -15.04 -1.16
CA ILE A 11 6.53 -14.69 -1.16
C ILE A 11 7.13 -15.12 -2.49
N THR A 12 7.66 -14.17 -3.24
CA THR A 12 8.26 -14.39 -4.55
C THR A 12 9.72 -13.97 -4.54
N LEU A 13 10.59 -14.82 -5.03
CA LEU A 13 11.98 -14.48 -5.27
C LEU A 13 12.11 -13.98 -6.72
N GLU A 14 12.61 -12.79 -6.89
CA GLU A 14 12.85 -12.17 -8.17
C GLU A 14 14.35 -12.06 -8.43
N THR A 15 14.78 -12.49 -9.60
CA THR A 15 16.15 -12.30 -10.09
C THR A 15 16.07 -11.95 -11.55
N THR A 16 16.82 -10.95 -11.98
CA THR A 16 16.98 -10.63 -13.38
C THR A 16 18.43 -10.33 -13.69
N ASP A 17 18.94 -10.98 -14.74
CA ASP A 17 20.29 -10.78 -15.25
C ASP A 17 20.35 -9.62 -16.26
N GLU A 18 19.20 -9.10 -16.68
CA GLU A 18 19.11 -7.99 -17.63
C GLU A 18 18.70 -6.69 -16.93
N ALA A 19 19.18 -5.57 -17.48
CA ALA A 19 18.68 -4.26 -17.14
C ALA A 19 17.20 -4.17 -17.58
N GLY A 20 16.29 -4.33 -16.65
CA GLY A 20 14.86 -4.32 -16.91
C GLY A 20 14.15 -3.18 -16.19
N SER A 21 13.21 -2.53 -16.89
CA SER A 21 12.21 -1.71 -16.24
C SER A 21 10.93 -2.49 -16.20
N PHE A 22 10.31 -2.59 -15.03
CA PHE A 22 8.93 -3.03 -14.93
C PHE A 22 8.04 -1.98 -15.58
N PRO A 23 7.31 -2.35 -16.64
CA PRO A 23 6.92 -1.38 -17.65
C PRO A 23 5.76 -0.50 -17.22
N ALA A 24 4.83 -0.98 -16.45
CA ALA A 24 3.60 -0.26 -16.18
C ALA A 24 3.38 0.00 -14.69
N TYR A 25 2.85 1.19 -14.37
CA TYR A 25 2.26 1.40 -13.06
C TYR A 25 1.11 0.42 -12.84
N HIS A 26 1.16 -0.25 -11.72
CA HIS A 26 0.09 -1.13 -11.27
C HIS A 26 -0.26 -0.84 -9.82
N SER A 27 -1.31 -1.43 -9.33
CA SER A 27 -1.70 -1.40 -7.93
C SER A 27 -2.58 -2.62 -7.64
N HIS A 28 -2.46 -3.16 -6.47
CA HIS A 28 -3.24 -4.29 -5.98
C HIS A 28 -3.85 -3.96 -4.62
N ASN A 29 -4.69 -4.85 -4.11
CA ASN A 29 -5.40 -4.67 -2.86
C ASN A 29 -4.70 -5.32 -1.65
N VAL A 30 -3.44 -5.67 -1.80
CA VAL A 30 -2.61 -6.28 -0.75
C VAL A 30 -1.48 -5.33 -0.34
N TYR A 31 -0.95 -5.52 0.86
CA TYR A 31 0.32 -4.95 1.27
C TYR A 31 1.45 -5.63 0.52
N GLU A 32 2.45 -4.88 0.11
CA GLU A 32 3.66 -5.41 -0.50
C GLU A 32 4.88 -4.86 0.23
N ILE A 33 5.81 -5.76 0.55
CA ILE A 33 7.15 -5.41 1.02
C ILE A 33 8.13 -5.95 -0.01
N TYR A 34 8.78 -5.04 -0.74
CA TYR A 34 9.79 -5.40 -1.72
C TYR A 34 11.18 -5.21 -1.11
N ILE A 35 11.90 -6.31 -0.90
CA ILE A 35 13.23 -6.33 -0.28
C ILE A 35 14.27 -6.51 -1.39
N LEU A 36 15.14 -5.53 -1.56
CA LEU A 36 16.22 -5.62 -2.54
C LEU A 36 17.43 -6.33 -1.90
N THR A 37 17.79 -7.51 -2.42
CA THR A 37 18.91 -8.31 -1.91
C THR A 37 20.20 -8.07 -2.71
N SER A 38 20.09 -7.62 -3.96
CA SER A 38 21.26 -7.17 -4.74
C SER A 38 20.85 -6.09 -5.75
N GLY A 39 21.81 -5.30 -6.22
CA GLY A 39 21.60 -4.27 -7.25
C GLY A 39 21.03 -2.96 -6.71
N ARG A 40 20.46 -2.18 -7.64
CA ARG A 40 19.79 -0.90 -7.35
C ARG A 40 18.57 -0.72 -8.23
N ARG A 41 17.52 -0.11 -7.65
CA ARG A 41 16.27 0.20 -8.38
C ARG A 41 15.68 1.54 -7.94
N ASP A 42 15.10 2.24 -8.90
CA ASP A 42 14.23 3.38 -8.61
C ASP A 42 12.81 2.86 -8.44
N MET A 43 12.28 2.99 -7.22
CA MET A 43 10.95 2.58 -6.86
C MET A 43 10.03 3.78 -6.89
N TYR A 44 9.06 3.75 -7.78
CA TYR A 44 8.01 4.77 -7.91
C TYR A 44 6.83 4.31 -7.08
N VAL A 45 6.58 4.94 -5.95
CA VAL A 45 5.50 4.56 -5.03
C VAL A 45 4.63 5.80 -4.74
N GLY A 46 3.38 5.76 -5.20
CA GLY A 46 2.48 6.90 -5.15
C GLY A 46 3.05 8.08 -5.95
N THR A 47 3.37 9.16 -5.26
CA THR A 47 3.96 10.36 -5.86
C THR A 47 5.47 10.50 -5.60
N GLY A 48 6.07 9.54 -4.88
CA GLY A 48 7.48 9.53 -4.55
C GLY A 48 8.31 8.67 -5.49
N ILE A 49 9.58 9.03 -5.65
CA ILE A 49 10.62 8.22 -6.28
C ILE A 49 11.66 7.93 -5.19
N TYR A 50 11.97 6.65 -5.02
CA TYR A 50 12.87 6.18 -3.98
C TYR A 50 13.98 5.35 -4.59
N ALA A 51 15.22 5.76 -4.40
CA ALA A 51 16.38 4.99 -4.82
C ALA A 51 16.62 3.87 -3.80
N ALA A 52 16.21 2.66 -4.13
CA ALA A 52 16.45 1.46 -3.33
C ALA A 52 17.75 0.76 -3.75
N ARG A 53 18.45 0.23 -2.77
CA ARG A 53 19.68 -0.56 -2.92
C ARG A 53 19.60 -1.86 -2.14
N ALA A 54 20.53 -2.76 -2.36
CA ALA A 54 20.64 -3.99 -1.57
C ALA A 54 20.60 -3.68 -0.05
N GLY A 55 19.79 -4.42 0.68
CA GLY A 55 19.50 -4.20 2.10
C GLY A 55 18.35 -3.22 2.37
N ASP A 56 17.65 -2.72 1.36
CA ASP A 56 16.46 -1.89 1.56
C ASP A 56 15.17 -2.70 1.40
N ALA A 57 14.20 -2.46 2.29
CA ALA A 57 12.82 -2.85 2.15
C ALA A 57 11.98 -1.65 1.68
N VAL A 58 11.22 -1.81 0.62
CA VAL A 58 10.28 -0.82 0.10
C VAL A 58 8.86 -1.24 0.47
N LEU A 59 8.13 -0.35 1.14
CA LEU A 59 6.84 -0.63 1.77
C LEU A 59 5.72 0.00 0.96
N ILE A 60 4.87 -0.81 0.36
CA ILE A 60 3.81 -0.43 -0.56
C ILE A 60 2.45 -0.80 0.03
N PRO A 61 1.67 0.17 0.53
CA PRO A 61 0.34 -0.12 1.06
C PRO A 61 -0.65 -0.50 -0.04
N PRO A 62 -1.77 -1.17 0.31
CA PRO A 62 -2.82 -1.52 -0.64
C PRO A 62 -3.28 -0.33 -1.47
N HIS A 63 -3.60 -0.60 -2.73
CA HIS A 63 -4.08 0.36 -3.73
C HIS A 63 -3.11 1.50 -4.08
N MET A 64 -1.88 1.46 -3.58
CA MET A 64 -0.86 2.45 -3.91
C MET A 64 -0.31 2.16 -5.31
N PRO A 65 -0.43 3.10 -6.28
CA PRO A 65 0.19 2.93 -7.58
C PRO A 65 1.70 2.87 -7.44
N HIS A 66 2.32 1.88 -8.03
CA HIS A 66 3.77 1.72 -7.97
C HIS A 66 4.32 1.05 -9.23
N ARG A 67 5.61 1.19 -9.43
CA ARG A 67 6.44 0.48 -10.41
C ARG A 67 7.88 0.51 -9.97
N SER A 68 8.69 -0.38 -10.52
CA SER A 68 10.15 -0.33 -10.35
C SER A 68 10.86 -0.14 -11.68
N CYS A 69 12.01 0.53 -11.64
CA CYS A 69 12.87 0.76 -12.79
C CYS A 69 14.33 0.61 -12.38
N GLY A 70 15.16 0.01 -13.22
CA GLY A 70 16.58 -0.12 -12.96
C GLY A 70 17.35 -0.40 -14.23
N LYS A 71 18.64 -0.05 -14.23
CA LYS A 71 19.56 -0.23 -15.37
C LYS A 71 20.59 -1.33 -15.13
N THR A 72 20.51 -1.99 -14.00
CA THR A 72 21.45 -3.02 -13.59
C THR A 72 20.72 -4.30 -13.21
N PRO A 73 21.35 -5.47 -13.31
CA PRO A 73 20.85 -6.69 -12.73
C PRO A 73 20.48 -6.51 -11.24
N TYR A 74 19.50 -7.26 -10.78
CA TYR A 74 19.06 -7.19 -9.39
C TYR A 74 18.49 -8.52 -8.92
N SER A 75 18.43 -8.69 -7.62
CA SER A 75 17.66 -9.73 -6.95
C SER A 75 16.85 -9.12 -5.82
N GLY A 76 15.68 -9.66 -5.59
CA GLY A 76 14.79 -9.20 -4.53
C GLY A 76 13.83 -10.26 -4.04
N ILE A 77 13.19 -9.98 -2.93
CA ILE A 77 12.13 -10.79 -2.32
C ILE A 77 10.90 -9.89 -2.29
N CYS A 78 9.81 -10.33 -2.91
CA CYS A 78 8.51 -9.66 -2.82
C CYS A 78 7.64 -10.44 -1.84
N VAL A 79 7.13 -9.76 -0.82
CA VAL A 79 6.22 -10.30 0.19
C VAL A 79 4.90 -9.56 0.09
N GLU A 80 3.85 -10.27 -0.33
CA GLU A 80 2.50 -9.73 -0.44
C GLU A 80 1.59 -10.38 0.59
N PHE A 81 0.75 -9.60 1.27
CA PHE A 81 -0.22 -10.11 2.23
C PHE A 81 -1.48 -9.23 2.30
N SER A 82 -2.62 -9.86 2.61
CA SER A 82 -3.92 -9.20 2.70
C SER A 82 -4.20 -8.65 4.10
N ASP A 83 -5.20 -7.76 4.21
CA ASP A 83 -5.75 -7.35 5.52
C ASP A 83 -6.24 -8.56 6.34
N GLY A 84 -6.84 -9.58 5.69
CA GLY A 84 -7.29 -10.79 6.36
C GLY A 84 -6.13 -11.57 7.00
N TYR A 85 -4.94 -11.52 6.41
CA TYR A 85 -3.76 -12.10 7.06
C TYR A 85 -3.37 -11.35 8.34
N LEU A 86 -3.50 -10.01 8.34
CA LEU A 86 -3.24 -9.20 9.53
C LEU A 86 -4.26 -9.46 10.64
N GLU A 87 -5.50 -9.85 10.31
CA GLU A 87 -6.53 -10.19 11.31
C GLU A 87 -6.15 -11.41 12.15
N GLY A 88 -5.34 -12.33 11.61
CA GLY A 88 -4.77 -13.47 12.33
C GLY A 88 -3.65 -13.11 13.32
N LEU A 89 -3.21 -11.85 13.35
CA LEU A 89 -2.19 -11.34 14.26
C LEU A 89 -2.83 -10.73 15.51
N THR A 90 -2.11 -10.67 16.62
CA THR A 90 -2.51 -9.88 17.80
C THR A 90 -2.58 -8.39 17.47
N ALA A 91 -3.29 -7.61 18.28
CA ALA A 91 -3.40 -6.15 18.07
C ALA A 91 -2.01 -5.49 18.02
N SER A 92 -1.11 -5.88 18.93
CA SER A 92 0.25 -5.34 18.98
C SER A 92 1.06 -5.66 17.72
N GLU A 93 1.01 -6.91 17.24
CA GLU A 93 1.69 -7.35 16.02
C GLU A 93 1.17 -6.59 14.78
N ARG A 94 -0.16 -6.39 14.68
CA ARG A 94 -0.76 -5.60 13.60
C ARG A 94 -0.29 -4.16 13.59
N ASP A 95 -0.26 -3.53 14.76
CA ASP A 95 0.15 -2.14 14.90
C ASP A 95 1.63 -1.97 14.53
N GLU A 96 2.47 -2.91 14.89
CA GLU A 96 3.90 -2.92 14.51
C GLU A 96 4.05 -3.04 12.99
N VAL A 97 3.40 -4.01 12.35
CA VAL A 97 3.42 -4.14 10.88
C VAL A 97 2.93 -2.86 10.22
N ARG A 98 1.77 -2.33 10.63
CA ARG A 98 1.18 -1.11 10.04
C ARG A 98 2.03 0.14 10.26
N ALA A 99 2.71 0.25 11.40
CA ALA A 99 3.59 1.39 11.69
C ALA A 99 4.75 1.48 10.69
N GLY A 100 5.31 0.34 10.27
CA GLY A 100 6.34 0.27 9.25
C GLY A 100 5.93 0.92 7.93
N PHE A 101 4.67 0.77 7.52
CA PHE A 101 4.15 1.35 6.26
C PHE A 101 4.00 2.88 6.25
N LYS A 102 4.24 3.55 7.38
CA LYS A 102 4.36 5.03 7.42
C LYS A 102 5.64 5.52 6.74
N LYS A 103 6.68 4.70 6.75
CA LYS A 103 7.89 4.89 5.94
C LYS A 103 7.70 4.26 4.56
N ARG A 104 8.56 4.57 3.62
CA ARG A 104 8.50 4.00 2.27
C ARG A 104 9.69 3.14 1.94
N VAL A 105 10.86 3.53 2.42
CA VAL A 105 12.10 2.75 2.28
C VAL A 105 12.78 2.69 3.62
N VAL A 106 13.10 1.48 4.04
CA VAL A 106 13.71 1.21 5.34
C VAL A 106 14.90 0.26 5.12
N PRO A 107 16.10 0.59 5.61
CA PRO A 107 17.22 -0.35 5.59
C PRO A 107 16.92 -1.51 6.55
N ILE A 108 17.17 -2.73 6.11
CA ILE A 108 17.00 -3.93 6.93
C ILE A 108 18.23 -4.85 6.84
N ASP A 109 18.45 -5.63 7.86
CA ASP A 109 19.42 -6.71 7.81
C ASP A 109 18.82 -7.93 7.10
N THR A 110 19.13 -8.07 5.82
CA THR A 110 18.62 -9.20 5.01
C THR A 110 19.15 -10.56 5.42
N ALA A 111 20.29 -10.62 6.13
CA ALA A 111 20.83 -11.87 6.65
C ALA A 111 19.99 -12.41 7.83
N ALA A 112 19.32 -11.52 8.57
CA ALA A 112 18.45 -11.87 9.68
C ALA A 112 17.04 -12.32 9.27
N LEU A 113 16.67 -12.24 7.98
CA LEU A 113 15.32 -12.58 7.51
C LEU A 113 14.98 -14.09 7.69
N GLY A 114 15.97 -14.97 7.67
CA GLY A 114 15.73 -16.40 7.73
C GLY A 114 15.09 -16.98 6.44
N ASP A 115 14.68 -18.23 6.52
CA ASP A 115 14.01 -18.93 5.42
C ASP A 115 12.49 -18.79 5.55
N PRO A 116 11.77 -18.28 4.52
CA PRO A 116 10.31 -18.23 4.51
C PRO A 116 9.63 -19.59 4.73
N ALA A 117 10.30 -20.70 4.37
CA ALA A 117 9.80 -22.07 4.56
C ALA A 117 9.62 -22.45 6.04
N GLY A 118 10.29 -21.76 6.97
CA GLY A 118 10.19 -21.99 8.41
C GLY A 118 8.88 -21.55 9.06
N GLY A 119 7.98 -20.92 8.31
CA GLY A 119 6.67 -20.47 8.77
C GLY A 119 6.42 -18.99 8.49
N LYS A 120 5.35 -18.72 7.78
CA LYS A 120 5.00 -17.40 7.23
C LYS A 120 4.76 -16.33 8.28
N ARG A 121 4.05 -16.69 9.36
CA ARG A 121 3.80 -15.76 10.47
C ARG A 121 5.11 -15.33 11.12
N ALA A 122 5.98 -16.30 11.43
CA ALA A 122 7.29 -16.02 12.02
C ALA A 122 8.13 -15.15 11.08
N TYR A 123 8.12 -15.45 9.78
CA TYR A 123 8.81 -14.64 8.77
C TYR A 123 8.31 -13.21 8.71
N LEU A 124 6.98 -12.99 8.65
CA LEU A 124 6.39 -11.65 8.63
C LEU A 124 6.70 -10.86 9.91
N LEU A 125 6.64 -11.51 11.09
CA LEU A 125 6.96 -10.85 12.35
C LEU A 125 8.45 -10.50 12.46
N THR A 126 9.34 -11.39 12.02
CA THR A 126 10.76 -11.08 11.90
C THR A 126 10.99 -9.88 11.00
N LEU A 127 10.33 -9.88 9.83
CA LEU A 127 10.41 -8.77 8.88
C LEU A 127 9.85 -7.46 9.47
N ALA A 128 8.73 -7.51 10.20
CA ALA A 128 8.16 -6.34 10.88
C ALA A 128 9.12 -5.77 11.93
N GLY A 129 9.76 -6.63 12.74
CA GLY A 129 10.77 -6.22 13.71
C GLY A 129 12.00 -5.58 13.05
N LEU A 130 12.50 -6.15 11.94
CA LEU A 130 13.61 -5.57 11.17
C LEU A 130 13.24 -4.21 10.57
N ILE A 131 12.02 -4.06 10.05
CA ILE A 131 11.50 -2.79 9.56
C ILE A 131 11.40 -1.77 10.69
N SER A 132 10.88 -2.16 11.85
CA SER A 132 10.77 -1.30 13.03
C SER A 132 12.14 -0.80 13.47
N ALA A 133 13.13 -1.69 13.62
CA ALA A 133 14.51 -1.34 13.95
C ALA A 133 15.16 -0.43 12.89
N GLY A 134 14.90 -0.69 11.61
CA GLY A 134 15.43 0.11 10.50
C GLY A 134 14.78 1.50 10.39
N CYS A 135 13.58 1.71 10.93
CA CYS A 135 12.89 3.00 10.88
C CYS A 135 13.66 4.11 11.62
N ASP A 136 14.38 3.77 12.68
CA ASP A 136 15.17 4.73 13.45
C ASP A 136 16.44 5.18 12.71
N THR A 137 16.93 4.35 11.78
CA THR A 137 18.12 4.59 10.97
C THR A 137 17.80 5.00 9.52
N ALA A 138 16.50 5.07 9.20
CA ALA A 138 16.04 5.39 7.85
C ALA A 138 16.46 6.81 7.46
N ASP A 139 17.49 6.92 6.64
CA ASP A 139 17.82 8.13 5.92
C ASP A 139 16.71 8.45 4.92
N GLU A 140 16.34 9.72 4.78
CA GLU A 140 15.34 10.15 3.81
C GLU A 140 15.88 10.00 2.38
N ARG A 141 15.95 8.76 1.90
CA ARG A 141 16.43 8.41 0.54
C ARG A 141 15.39 8.71 -0.53
N ARG A 142 14.60 9.72 -0.28
CA ARG A 142 13.63 10.22 -1.23
C ARG A 142 14.37 11.02 -2.29
N THR A 143 14.35 10.56 -3.52
CA THR A 143 14.63 11.45 -4.64
C THR A 143 13.46 12.42 -4.69
N GLU A 144 13.69 13.71 -4.43
CA GLU A 144 12.64 14.71 -4.52
C GLU A 144 12.02 14.65 -5.91
N SER A 145 10.81 14.12 -6.01
CA SER A 145 10.00 14.35 -7.19
C SER A 145 9.31 15.69 -6.99
N ASP A 146 9.22 16.51 -8.02
CA ASP A 146 8.53 17.80 -8.02
C ASP A 146 7.07 17.72 -7.51
N LEU A 147 6.50 16.51 -7.48
CA LEU A 147 5.13 16.24 -7.01
C LEU A 147 5.03 15.71 -5.57
N SER A 148 6.13 15.49 -4.90
CA SER A 148 6.10 14.99 -3.52
C SER A 148 5.28 15.89 -2.58
N PRO A 149 5.45 17.21 -2.57
CA PRO A 149 4.64 18.10 -1.75
C PRO A 149 3.16 18.04 -2.11
N ILE A 150 2.85 17.93 -3.40
CA ILE A 150 1.46 17.82 -3.90
C ILE A 150 0.84 16.50 -3.44
N GLY A 151 1.59 15.40 -3.54
CA GLY A 151 1.11 14.09 -3.10
C GLY A 151 0.83 14.03 -1.62
N ASN A 152 1.72 14.58 -0.79
CA ASN A 152 1.52 14.68 0.65
C ASN A 152 0.29 15.52 0.98
N TYR A 153 0.17 16.68 0.36
CA TYR A 153 -1.00 17.54 0.54
C TYR A 153 -2.31 16.82 0.19
N ILE A 154 -2.33 16.06 -0.90
CA ILE A 154 -3.49 15.26 -1.27
C ILE A 154 -3.76 14.18 -0.21
N GLN A 155 -2.75 13.48 0.29
CA GLN A 155 -2.90 12.44 1.32
C GLN A 155 -3.43 12.99 2.65
N GLU A 156 -3.07 14.22 3.00
CA GLU A 156 -3.54 14.87 4.22
C GLU A 156 -4.97 15.43 4.07
N HIS A 157 -5.34 15.87 2.86
CA HIS A 157 -6.58 16.64 2.63
C HIS A 157 -7.58 15.99 1.68
N TYR A 158 -7.39 14.73 1.23
CA TYR A 158 -8.24 14.09 0.22
C TYR A 158 -9.74 14.09 0.55
N ARG A 159 -10.12 14.14 1.81
CA ARG A 159 -11.52 14.15 2.23
C ARG A 159 -12.19 15.50 1.99
N GLU A 160 -11.46 16.58 2.18
CA GLU A 160 -11.92 17.97 2.05
C GLU A 160 -11.81 18.49 0.61
N LEU A 161 -10.88 17.97 -0.18
CA LEU A 161 -10.62 18.42 -1.54
C LEU A 161 -11.80 18.09 -2.46
N ARG A 162 -12.46 19.13 -3.02
CA ARG A 162 -13.62 18.99 -3.93
C ARG A 162 -13.22 19.00 -5.41
N GLY A 163 -11.97 19.30 -5.73
CA GLY A 163 -11.48 19.33 -7.10
C GLY A 163 -10.01 19.72 -7.18
N LEU A 164 -9.55 19.96 -8.38
CA LEU A 164 -8.14 20.26 -8.67
C LEU A 164 -7.79 21.74 -8.42
N ASP A 165 -8.79 22.61 -8.30
CA ASP A 165 -8.59 24.07 -8.16
C ASP A 165 -7.83 24.41 -6.88
N ALA A 166 -8.22 23.81 -5.76
CA ALA A 166 -7.56 24.02 -4.47
C ALA A 166 -6.09 23.59 -4.49
N ILE A 167 -5.79 22.46 -5.14
CA ILE A 167 -4.43 21.94 -5.29
C ILE A 167 -3.62 22.88 -6.20
N ALA A 168 -4.15 23.21 -7.37
CA ALA A 168 -3.49 24.07 -8.34
C ALA A 168 -3.18 25.45 -7.74
N TYR A 169 -4.15 26.04 -7.04
CA TYR A 169 -3.99 27.32 -6.34
C TYR A 169 -2.93 27.25 -5.24
N ARG A 170 -2.99 26.21 -4.39
CA ARG A 170 -2.05 26.02 -3.26
C ARG A 170 -0.60 25.96 -3.70
N PHE A 171 -0.33 25.39 -4.89
CA PHE A 171 1.02 25.18 -5.40
C PHE A 171 1.41 26.16 -6.53
N GLY A 172 0.57 27.16 -6.84
CA GLY A 172 0.86 28.17 -7.86
C GLY A 172 1.04 27.60 -9.27
N ILE A 173 0.34 26.51 -9.60
CA ILE A 173 0.43 25.83 -10.90
C ILE A 173 -0.94 25.77 -11.62
N SER A 174 -0.93 25.63 -12.94
CA SER A 174 -2.17 25.41 -13.68
C SER A 174 -2.71 23.98 -13.49
N LYS A 175 -4.04 23.80 -13.53
CA LYS A 175 -4.68 22.46 -13.52
C LYS A 175 -4.14 21.55 -14.63
N SER A 176 -3.93 22.08 -15.80
CA SER A 176 -3.40 21.33 -16.95
C SER A 176 -1.99 20.82 -16.69
N TYR A 177 -1.14 21.65 -16.09
CA TYR A 177 0.20 21.26 -15.70
C TYR A 177 0.16 20.16 -14.62
N LEU A 178 -0.63 20.38 -13.54
CA LEU A 178 -0.85 19.40 -12.49
C LEU A 178 -1.27 18.03 -13.05
N CYS A 179 -2.33 17.99 -13.87
CA CYS A 179 -2.84 16.75 -14.45
C CYS A 179 -1.78 16.01 -15.28
N ARG A 180 -1.07 16.76 -16.13
CA ARG A 180 -0.06 16.19 -17.03
C ARG A 180 1.11 15.59 -16.25
N VAL A 181 1.68 16.37 -15.32
CA VAL A 181 2.87 15.95 -14.57
C VAL A 181 2.52 14.84 -13.61
N PHE A 182 1.40 14.95 -12.90
CA PHE A 182 0.93 13.91 -11.98
C PHE A 182 0.71 12.56 -12.70
N LYS A 183 -0.01 12.57 -13.83
CA LYS A 183 -0.23 11.35 -14.61
C LYS A 183 1.07 10.79 -15.20
N LYS A 184 2.01 11.66 -15.63
CA LYS A 184 3.33 11.21 -16.12
C LYS A 184 4.14 10.50 -15.02
N GLN A 185 4.07 10.98 -13.78
CA GLN A 185 4.85 10.42 -12.67
C GLN A 185 4.16 9.25 -11.97
N THR A 186 2.83 9.27 -11.85
CA THR A 186 2.07 8.26 -11.09
C THR A 186 1.33 7.24 -11.95
N GLY A 187 1.27 7.46 -13.27
CA GLY A 187 0.49 6.64 -14.20
C GLY A 187 -1.02 6.85 -14.14
N ILE A 188 -1.56 7.50 -13.11
CA ILE A 188 -2.98 7.73 -12.89
C ILE A 188 -3.30 9.23 -12.78
N THR A 189 -4.58 9.59 -12.89
CA THR A 189 -4.99 10.97 -12.69
C THR A 189 -5.04 11.36 -11.21
N VAL A 190 -4.93 12.67 -10.91
CA VAL A 190 -5.09 13.20 -9.54
C VAL A 190 -6.43 12.77 -8.93
N ILE A 191 -7.52 12.86 -9.72
CA ILE A 191 -8.86 12.46 -9.26
C ILE A 191 -8.92 10.96 -8.94
N GLU A 192 -8.30 10.13 -9.76
CA GLU A 192 -8.22 8.69 -9.51
C GLU A 192 -7.43 8.40 -8.24
N TYR A 193 -6.32 9.08 -8.02
CA TYR A 193 -5.51 8.97 -6.81
C TYR A 193 -6.30 9.35 -5.56
N MET A 194 -6.98 10.51 -5.58
CA MET A 194 -7.86 10.94 -4.48
C MET A 194 -8.97 9.93 -4.21
N ASN A 195 -9.60 9.40 -5.27
CA ASN A 195 -10.66 8.41 -5.13
C ASN A 195 -10.16 7.09 -4.50
N ARG A 196 -8.94 6.64 -4.81
CA ARG A 196 -8.34 5.46 -4.18
C ARG A 196 -8.13 5.68 -2.67
N LEU A 197 -7.61 6.85 -2.27
CA LEU A 197 -7.45 7.19 -0.85
C LEU A 197 -8.79 7.22 -0.11
N ARG A 198 -9.83 7.80 -0.73
CA ARG A 198 -11.19 7.84 -0.17
C ARG A 198 -11.80 6.44 -0.01
N VAL A 199 -11.62 5.58 -1.02
CA VAL A 199 -12.10 4.20 -0.95
C VAL A 199 -11.34 3.42 0.13
N GLN A 200 -10.05 3.62 0.28
CA GLN A 200 -9.25 3.00 1.34
C GLN A 200 -9.75 3.39 2.74
N HIS A 201 -10.07 4.67 2.94
CA HIS A 201 -10.70 5.14 4.18
C HIS A 201 -12.09 4.54 4.38
N ALA A 202 -12.90 4.45 3.30
CA ALA A 202 -14.23 3.84 3.37
C ALA A 202 -14.17 2.35 3.74
N VAL A 203 -13.20 1.60 3.25
CA VAL A 203 -12.99 0.19 3.63
C VAL A 203 -12.73 0.08 5.13
N LYS A 204 -11.85 0.93 5.67
CA LYS A 204 -11.59 0.98 7.11
C LYS A 204 -12.87 1.23 7.91
N LEU A 205 -13.68 2.22 7.52
CA LEU A 205 -14.96 2.51 8.19
C LEU A 205 -15.97 1.37 8.07
N LEU A 206 -16.01 0.66 6.93
CA LEU A 206 -16.88 -0.52 6.74
C LEU A 206 -16.53 -1.66 7.69
N GLN A 207 -15.25 -1.81 8.02
CA GLN A 207 -14.72 -2.86 8.91
C GLN A 207 -14.87 -2.49 10.38
N GLU A 208 -14.59 -1.23 10.74
CA GLU A 208 -14.42 -0.79 12.12
C GLU A 208 -15.70 -0.15 12.72
N THR A 209 -16.74 0.15 11.90
CA THR A 209 -17.91 0.90 12.36
C THR A 209 -19.24 0.33 11.85
N GLU A 210 -20.34 0.70 12.53
CA GLU A 210 -21.71 0.41 12.10
C GLU A 210 -22.34 1.54 11.25
N LEU A 211 -21.55 2.52 10.81
CA LEU A 211 -22.04 3.62 9.98
C LEU A 211 -22.72 3.10 8.71
N SER A 212 -23.82 3.73 8.30
CA SER A 212 -24.47 3.43 7.03
C SER A 212 -23.55 3.71 5.84
N VAL A 213 -23.82 3.10 4.69
CA VAL A 213 -23.07 3.35 3.45
C VAL A 213 -23.09 4.83 3.06
N ASN A 214 -24.20 5.54 3.36
CA ASN A 214 -24.32 6.97 3.10
C ASN A 214 -23.39 7.80 4.00
N GLU A 215 -23.35 7.49 5.28
CA GLU A 215 -22.45 8.15 6.23
C GLU A 215 -20.99 7.88 5.90
N ILE A 216 -20.65 6.65 5.53
CA ILE A 216 -19.30 6.29 5.11
C ILE A 216 -18.89 7.05 3.85
N ALA A 217 -19.77 7.16 2.84
CA ALA A 217 -19.50 7.94 1.65
C ALA A 217 -19.15 9.40 2.01
N ALA A 218 -19.96 10.03 2.86
CA ALA A 218 -19.73 11.41 3.31
C ALA A 218 -18.42 11.53 4.13
N ALA A 219 -18.22 10.66 5.11
CA ALA A 219 -17.01 10.65 5.95
C ALA A 219 -15.72 10.42 5.15
N SER A 220 -15.84 9.72 4.01
CA SER A 220 -14.72 9.47 3.09
C SER A 220 -14.52 10.58 2.05
N GLY A 221 -15.31 11.66 2.10
CA GLY A 221 -15.15 12.82 1.23
C GLY A 221 -15.86 12.73 -0.13
N PHE A 222 -16.87 11.85 -0.27
CA PHE A 222 -17.72 11.79 -1.45
C PHE A 222 -18.97 12.64 -1.27
N ASP A 223 -19.25 13.53 -2.22
CA ASP A 223 -20.47 14.36 -2.22
C ASP A 223 -21.71 13.61 -2.72
N SER A 224 -21.52 12.47 -3.39
CA SER A 224 -22.60 11.65 -3.96
C SER A 224 -22.40 10.17 -3.65
N VAL A 225 -23.38 9.57 -3.01
CA VAL A 225 -23.39 8.12 -2.72
C VAL A 225 -23.44 7.28 -4.00
N ILE A 226 -24.09 7.78 -5.05
CA ILE A 226 -24.14 7.11 -6.35
C ILE A 226 -22.73 7.07 -6.97
N TYR A 227 -22.04 8.21 -6.92
CA TYR A 227 -20.65 8.29 -7.40
C TYR A 227 -19.73 7.42 -6.54
N PHE A 228 -19.88 7.46 -5.20
CA PHE A 228 -19.16 6.61 -4.26
C PHE A 228 -19.30 5.12 -4.62
N ASN A 229 -20.53 4.60 -4.72
CA ASN A 229 -20.77 3.19 -5.03
C ASN A 229 -20.10 2.76 -6.34
N ARG A 230 -20.16 3.60 -7.38
CA ARG A 230 -19.52 3.34 -8.67
C ARG A 230 -18.00 3.30 -8.55
N VAL A 231 -17.40 4.27 -7.84
CA VAL A 231 -15.95 4.34 -7.63
C VAL A 231 -15.48 3.17 -6.77
N PHE A 232 -16.18 2.90 -5.67
CA PHE A 232 -15.86 1.81 -4.76
C PHE A 232 -15.85 0.46 -5.49
N LYS A 233 -16.92 0.14 -6.24
CA LYS A 233 -16.98 -1.10 -7.02
C LYS A 233 -15.88 -1.19 -8.07
N ARG A 234 -15.52 -0.06 -8.72
CA ARG A 234 -14.42 -0.02 -9.70
C ARG A 234 -13.06 -0.30 -9.05
N VAL A 235 -12.83 0.22 -7.82
CA VAL A 235 -11.55 0.08 -7.12
C VAL A 235 -11.44 -1.28 -6.42
N ARG A 236 -12.54 -1.76 -5.79
CA ARG A 236 -12.54 -2.99 -4.96
C ARG A 236 -13.07 -4.23 -5.69
N GLY A 237 -13.70 -4.07 -6.86
CA GLY A 237 -14.39 -5.16 -7.56
C GLY A 237 -15.74 -5.56 -6.97
N VAL A 238 -16.04 -5.15 -5.75
CA VAL A 238 -17.27 -5.45 -4.99
C VAL A 238 -17.95 -4.19 -4.52
N THR A 239 -19.23 -4.27 -4.13
CA THR A 239 -19.97 -3.14 -3.56
C THR A 239 -19.60 -2.91 -2.08
N PRO A 240 -19.82 -1.70 -1.51
CA PRO A 240 -19.61 -1.45 -0.08
C PRO A 240 -20.37 -2.40 0.84
N LYS A 241 -21.60 -2.81 0.46
CA LYS A 241 -22.39 -3.77 1.21
C LYS A 241 -21.78 -5.18 1.21
N GLU A 242 -21.30 -5.63 0.06
CA GLU A 242 -20.59 -6.92 -0.08
C GLU A 242 -19.28 -6.92 0.69
N GLU A 243 -18.53 -5.81 0.66
CA GLU A 243 -17.30 -5.63 1.43
C GLU A 243 -17.56 -5.77 2.93
N ARG A 244 -18.59 -5.08 3.46
CA ARG A 244 -18.99 -5.20 4.87
C ARG A 244 -19.40 -6.61 5.24
N LYS A 245 -20.18 -7.29 4.37
CA LYS A 245 -20.60 -8.65 4.62
C LYS A 245 -19.41 -9.60 4.75
N LYS A 246 -18.43 -9.50 3.84
CA LYS A 246 -17.19 -10.29 3.88
C LYS A 246 -16.41 -10.06 5.17
N SER A 247 -16.27 -8.80 5.60
CA SER A 247 -15.55 -8.46 6.83
C SER A 247 -16.23 -9.06 8.06
N ARG A 248 -17.57 -9.07 8.12
CA ARG A 248 -18.32 -9.67 9.23
C ARG A 248 -18.28 -11.19 9.24
N GLU A 249 -18.31 -11.83 8.08
CA GLU A 249 -18.19 -13.27 7.96
C GLU A 249 -16.81 -13.76 8.42
N ASN A 250 -15.73 -13.07 8.04
CA ASN A 250 -14.39 -13.34 8.52
C ASN A 250 -14.26 -13.16 10.03
N TRP A 251 -14.92 -12.14 10.61
CA TRP A 251 -14.95 -11.92 12.05
C TRP A 251 -15.67 -13.05 12.81
N SER A 252 -16.77 -13.56 12.28
CA SER A 252 -17.55 -14.65 12.93
C SER A 252 -16.79 -15.97 12.91
N PHE A 253 -16.02 -16.27 11.89
CA PHE A 253 -15.15 -17.44 11.83
C PHE A 253 -13.99 -17.34 12.85
N ALA A 254 -13.32 -16.20 12.95
CA ALA A 254 -12.26 -15.98 13.91
C ALA A 254 -12.76 -16.02 15.37
N ALA A 255 -13.97 -15.59 15.63
CA ALA A 255 -14.60 -15.67 16.97
C ALA A 255 -15.03 -17.11 17.32
N ALA A 256 -15.44 -17.91 16.34
CA ALA A 256 -15.86 -19.30 16.56
C ALA A 256 -14.68 -20.22 16.87
N GLU A 257 -13.50 -19.99 16.27
CA GLU A 257 -12.31 -20.78 16.56
C GLU A 257 -11.73 -20.50 17.96
N ASN A 258 -11.95 -19.30 18.52
CA ASN A 258 -11.53 -18.97 19.88
C ASN A 258 -12.44 -19.53 21.00
N VAL A 259 -13.63 -20.04 20.68
CA VAL A 259 -14.58 -20.60 21.66
C VAL A 259 -14.41 -22.13 21.80
N CYS A 260 -13.73 -22.81 20.88
CA CYS A 260 -13.48 -24.25 20.94
C CYS A 260 -12.17 -24.64 21.65
N SER A 261 -11.50 -23.70 22.31
CA SER A 261 -10.21 -23.95 22.99
C SER A 261 -10.28 -23.63 24.49
N ILE A 262 -11.41 -24.03 25.16
CA ILE A 262 -11.53 -24.07 26.63
C ILE A 262 -11.93 -25.49 27.04
#